data_a6e2421c177d214a9323261c11ce27e4
#
_entry.id   a6e2421c177d214a9323261c11ce27e4
#
_cell.length_a   1.000
_cell.length_b   1.000
_cell.length_c   1.000
_cell.angle_alpha   90.00
_cell.angle_beta   90.00
_cell.angle_gamma   90.00
#
_symmetry.space_group_name_H-M   'P 1'
#
loop_
_entity.id
_entity.type
_entity.pdbx_description
1 polymer ?
#
loop_
_entity_poly.entity_id
_entity_poly.type
_entity_poly.pdbx_seq_one_letter_code
_entity_poly.pdbx_strand_id
1 'polypeptide(L)'
;MGEYFVHSEQMTVGYDGKPLIRDIEIRLNRGEILTLIGPNGAGKSTILKSLTRQLKLVGGTVYLDQKLMSQMSGKEVAQKLAVVTTERIRPELMTCEDIVATGRYPYTGTLGILSEGDWEKVHKAMEMVHALDFKDRDFTEISDGQRQRILLARAICQEPEVIVLDEPTSFLDIRHKLELLSILKKMVLEHHTAVLMSLHELDLAQKISDNVICVHGDRIEKYGTPEEIFTSEYIHHLYGITTGSYNASFGCLEMGAPAGKPQVFVIGGNGRGIPVYRKLQRAGIPFIAGVIHSNDLDYDVAKALAAEVISEEPFEAVTEEHLEKAEKMMDDCAEVICCVDKFGTMNAANRRLVEKAKRDGKLKTE
;
A
#
# COMPACT_ATOMS: atom_id res chain seq x y z
N MET A 1 9.48 28.30 -7.79
CA MET A 1 8.88 27.28 -6.90
C MET A 1 7.49 27.03 -7.41
N GLY A 2 7.14 25.77 -7.74
CA GLY A 2 5.78 25.43 -8.17
C GLY A 2 4.79 25.72 -7.04
N GLU A 3 3.64 26.27 -7.37
CA GLU A 3 2.60 26.59 -6.38
C GLU A 3 1.84 25.29 -6.07
N TYR A 4 2.25 24.57 -5.02
CA TYR A 4 1.51 23.41 -4.52
C TYR A 4 0.15 23.84 -3.94
N PHE A 5 -0.88 23.00 -4.11
CA PHE A 5 -2.21 23.28 -3.58
C PHE A 5 -2.29 23.16 -2.07
N VAL A 6 -1.65 22.12 -1.53
CA VAL A 6 -1.40 21.96 -0.09
C VAL A 6 0.09 21.87 0.12
N HIS A 7 0.65 22.75 0.97
CA HIS A 7 2.05 22.62 1.33
C HIS A 7 2.29 23.05 2.77
N SER A 8 3.38 22.56 3.35
CA SER A 8 3.82 22.95 4.68
C SER A 8 5.27 23.41 4.66
N GLU A 9 5.61 24.34 5.57
CA GLU A 9 6.96 24.85 5.76
C GLU A 9 7.36 24.65 7.22
N GLN A 10 8.46 23.92 7.45
CA GLN A 10 9.00 23.61 8.77
C GLN A 10 7.93 23.13 9.77
N MET A 11 6.93 22.42 9.27
CA MET A 11 5.80 21.97 10.08
C MET A 11 6.30 21.02 11.17
N THR A 12 5.97 21.33 12.41
CA THR A 12 6.30 20.52 13.59
C THR A 12 5.01 20.09 14.28
N VAL A 13 4.83 18.80 14.48
CA VAL A 13 3.64 18.21 15.07
C VAL A 13 3.94 17.48 16.37
N GLY A 14 2.95 17.39 17.25
CA GLY A 14 3.11 16.74 18.54
C GLY A 14 1.94 17.04 19.48
N TYR A 15 2.08 16.70 20.75
CA TYR A 15 1.04 16.85 21.77
C TYR A 15 1.53 17.74 22.91
N ASP A 16 0.63 18.55 23.46
CA ASP A 16 0.90 19.43 24.62
C ASP A 16 2.15 20.30 24.45
N GLY A 17 2.40 20.79 23.22
CA GLY A 17 3.57 21.60 22.88
C GLY A 17 4.88 20.81 22.80
N LYS A 18 4.85 19.49 22.99
CA LYS A 18 6.03 18.63 22.83
C LYS A 18 6.09 18.10 21.40
N PRO A 19 7.18 18.37 20.67
CA PRO A 19 7.33 17.92 19.30
C PRO A 19 7.50 16.39 19.24
N LEU A 20 6.77 15.77 18.31
CA LEU A 20 6.89 14.37 17.95
C LEU A 20 7.67 14.23 16.64
N ILE A 21 7.29 15.00 15.61
CA ILE A 21 7.95 15.02 14.31
C ILE A 21 8.22 16.47 13.93
N ARG A 22 9.42 16.72 13.41
CA ARG A 22 9.91 18.07 13.07
C ARG A 22 10.15 18.19 11.57
N ASP A 23 10.21 19.43 11.13
CA ASP A 23 10.66 19.83 9.78
C ASP A 23 9.92 19.06 8.66
N ILE A 24 8.60 18.93 8.81
CA ILE A 24 7.75 18.25 7.84
C ILE A 24 7.48 19.19 6.69
N GLU A 25 7.86 18.77 5.48
CA GLU A 25 7.50 19.42 4.23
C GLU A 25 6.51 18.54 3.44
N ILE A 26 5.29 19.01 3.33
CA ILE A 26 4.25 18.40 2.49
C ILE A 26 4.14 19.24 1.21
N ARG A 27 4.02 18.56 0.08
CA ARG A 27 3.86 19.16 -1.24
C ARG A 27 2.85 18.34 -2.02
N LEU A 28 1.65 18.86 -2.21
CA LEU A 28 0.57 18.14 -2.87
C LEU A 28 -0.13 19.06 -3.85
N ASN A 29 -0.23 18.63 -5.10
CA ASN A 29 -0.98 19.32 -6.15
C ASN A 29 -2.43 18.83 -6.27
N ARG A 30 -3.27 19.59 -6.96
CA ARG A 30 -4.58 19.12 -7.39
C ARG A 30 -4.41 17.93 -8.34
N GLY A 31 -5.28 16.94 -8.23
CA GLY A 31 -5.23 15.77 -9.08
C GLY A 31 -4.07 14.81 -8.77
N GLU A 32 -3.51 14.86 -7.55
CA GLU A 32 -2.46 13.96 -7.07
C GLU A 32 -2.91 13.20 -5.82
N ILE A 33 -2.35 11.99 -5.66
CA ILE A 33 -2.45 11.17 -4.46
C ILE A 33 -1.10 11.13 -3.76
N LEU A 34 -1.05 11.68 -2.55
CA LEU A 34 0.10 11.62 -1.67
C LEU A 34 -0.19 10.67 -0.50
N THR A 35 0.64 9.66 -0.33
CA THR A 35 0.44 8.64 0.72
C THR A 35 1.55 8.69 1.76
N LEU A 36 1.16 8.65 3.04
CA LEU A 36 2.08 8.49 4.17
C LEU A 36 2.20 7.00 4.49
N ILE A 37 3.43 6.50 4.53
CA ILE A 37 3.77 5.15 4.99
C ILE A 37 4.78 5.21 6.16
N GLY A 38 4.90 4.12 6.87
CA GLY A 38 5.86 3.97 7.98
C GLY A 38 5.31 3.09 9.10
N PRO A 39 6.13 2.69 10.06
CA PRO A 39 5.75 1.82 11.17
C PRO A 39 4.55 2.34 11.96
N ASN A 40 3.89 1.43 12.70
CA ASN A 40 2.85 1.82 13.64
C ASN A 40 3.44 2.72 14.73
N GLY A 41 2.71 3.78 15.07
CA GLY A 41 3.21 4.76 16.04
C GLY A 41 4.21 5.77 15.50
N ALA A 42 4.60 5.73 14.22
CA ALA A 42 5.52 6.70 13.62
C ALA A 42 4.94 8.13 13.53
N GLY A 43 3.65 8.34 13.84
CA GLY A 43 3.04 9.66 13.89
C GLY A 43 2.32 10.10 12.62
N LYS A 44 2.03 9.19 11.69
CA LYS A 44 1.26 9.48 10.45
C LYS A 44 -0.06 10.19 10.74
N SER A 45 -0.88 9.62 11.64
CA SER A 45 -2.16 10.23 12.05
C SER A 45 -1.97 11.58 12.74
N THR A 46 -0.87 11.77 13.48
CA THR A 46 -0.54 13.07 14.10
C THR A 46 -0.26 14.14 13.04
N ILE A 47 0.47 13.78 11.97
CA ILE A 47 0.70 14.66 10.82
C ILE A 47 -0.64 15.04 10.18
N LEU A 48 -1.50 14.05 9.86
CA LEU A 48 -2.79 14.29 9.21
C LEU A 48 -3.73 15.15 10.08
N LYS A 49 -3.84 14.84 11.37
CA LYS A 49 -4.65 15.63 12.33
C LYS A 49 -4.15 17.06 12.49
N SER A 50 -2.85 17.27 12.49
CA SER A 50 -2.27 18.60 12.58
C SER A 50 -2.49 19.41 11.30
N LEU A 51 -2.32 18.77 10.15
CA LEU A 51 -2.58 19.38 8.84
C LEU A 51 -4.05 19.79 8.68
N THR A 52 -4.98 18.99 9.22
CA THR A 52 -6.42 19.27 9.15
C THR A 52 -6.94 20.18 10.28
N ARG A 53 -6.06 20.75 11.11
CA ARG A 53 -6.38 21.58 12.27
C ARG A 53 -7.17 20.87 13.38
N GLN A 54 -7.26 19.54 13.35
CA GLN A 54 -7.81 18.76 14.47
C GLN A 54 -6.84 18.73 15.66
N LEU A 55 -5.55 18.87 15.37
CA LEU A 55 -4.48 19.01 16.36
C LEU A 55 -3.70 20.30 16.09
N LYS A 56 -3.41 21.05 17.14
CA LYS A 56 -2.65 22.31 17.03
C LYS A 56 -1.21 22.02 16.64
N LEU A 57 -0.69 22.78 15.65
CA LEU A 57 0.73 22.74 15.32
C LEU A 57 1.60 23.15 16.49
N VAL A 58 2.73 22.48 16.68
CA VAL A 58 3.78 22.87 17.62
C VAL A 58 4.66 23.96 17.01
N GLY A 59 4.87 23.93 15.69
CA GLY A 59 5.63 24.93 14.95
C GLY A 59 5.41 24.83 13.44
N GLY A 60 5.92 25.79 12.70
CA GLY A 60 5.81 25.86 11.25
C GLY A 60 4.45 26.35 10.77
N THR A 61 4.22 26.21 9.45
CA THR A 61 3.02 26.72 8.77
C THR A 61 2.47 25.72 7.76
N VAL A 62 1.16 25.79 7.54
CA VAL A 62 0.45 25.02 6.51
C VAL A 62 -0.33 25.97 5.63
N TYR A 63 -0.24 25.76 4.34
CA TYR A 63 -0.94 26.55 3.32
C TYR A 63 -1.94 25.66 2.58
N LEU A 64 -3.09 26.22 2.30
CA LEU A 64 -4.14 25.65 1.48
C LEU A 64 -4.53 26.68 0.40
N ASP A 65 -4.38 26.34 -0.88
CA ASP A 65 -4.65 27.21 -1.99
C ASP A 65 -3.96 28.59 -1.84
N GLN A 66 -2.64 28.56 -1.60
CA GLN A 66 -1.77 29.74 -1.39
C GLN A 66 -2.10 30.59 -0.15
N LYS A 67 -3.11 30.21 0.63
CA LYS A 67 -3.49 30.93 1.86
C LYS A 67 -2.94 30.22 3.09
N LEU A 68 -2.40 31.00 4.02
CA LEU A 68 -1.98 30.46 5.31
C LEU A 68 -3.23 29.91 6.05
N MET A 69 -3.24 28.61 6.28
CA MET A 69 -4.43 27.93 6.80
C MET A 69 -4.85 28.47 8.19
N SER A 70 -3.90 28.92 9.03
CA SER A 70 -4.19 29.51 10.35
C SER A 70 -4.99 30.82 10.27
N GLN A 71 -4.98 31.53 9.13
CA GLN A 71 -5.73 32.75 8.90
C GLN A 71 -7.09 32.51 8.27
N MET A 72 -7.37 31.29 7.79
CA MET A 72 -8.67 30.92 7.22
C MET A 72 -9.67 30.63 8.34
N SER A 73 -10.93 31.01 8.11
CA SER A 73 -12.04 30.60 8.98
C SER A 73 -12.26 29.09 8.91
N GLY A 74 -12.87 28.49 9.93
CA GLY A 74 -13.25 27.08 9.92
C GLY A 74 -14.15 26.73 8.73
N LYS A 75 -15.05 27.63 8.34
CA LYS A 75 -15.95 27.47 7.20
C LYS A 75 -15.20 27.44 5.87
N GLU A 76 -14.24 28.35 5.66
CA GLU A 76 -13.41 28.39 4.45
C GLU A 76 -12.57 27.12 4.32
N VAL A 77 -11.98 26.62 5.41
CA VAL A 77 -11.25 25.35 5.40
C VAL A 77 -12.20 24.19 5.07
N ALA A 78 -13.36 24.11 5.76
CA ALA A 78 -14.33 23.06 5.53
C ALA A 78 -14.97 23.06 4.15
N GLN A 79 -14.98 24.17 3.42
CA GLN A 79 -15.42 24.20 2.01
C GLN A 79 -14.38 23.65 1.04
N LYS A 80 -13.10 23.59 1.44
CA LYS A 80 -12.00 23.11 0.58
C LYS A 80 -11.47 21.75 0.97
N LEU A 81 -11.51 21.42 2.25
CA LEU A 81 -10.87 20.25 2.83
C LEU A 81 -11.89 19.36 3.56
N ALA A 82 -12.00 18.11 3.14
CA ALA A 82 -12.74 17.08 3.83
C ALA A 82 -11.81 16.09 4.53
N VAL A 83 -12.30 15.50 5.64
CA VAL A 83 -11.52 14.55 6.45
C VAL A 83 -12.33 13.28 6.66
N VAL A 84 -11.68 12.14 6.43
CA VAL A 84 -12.18 10.81 6.78
C VAL A 84 -11.21 10.21 7.80
N THR A 85 -11.69 10.01 9.04
CA THR A 85 -10.89 9.44 10.12
C THR A 85 -11.36 8.03 10.47
N THR A 86 -10.49 7.24 11.07
CA THR A 86 -10.82 5.93 11.64
C THR A 86 -11.53 6.02 13.00
N GLU A 87 -11.64 7.22 13.57
CA GLU A 87 -12.33 7.40 14.86
C GLU A 87 -13.80 7.02 14.73
N ARG A 88 -14.24 6.13 15.63
CA ARG A 88 -15.63 5.67 15.65
C ARG A 88 -16.52 6.78 16.18
N ILE A 89 -17.23 7.44 15.27
CA ILE A 89 -18.36 8.30 15.67
C ILE A 89 -19.55 7.39 16.04
N ARG A 90 -20.24 7.76 17.11
CA ARG A 90 -21.48 7.09 17.55
C ARG A 90 -22.57 8.14 17.65
N PRO A 91 -23.12 8.58 16.53
CA PRO A 91 -24.24 9.51 16.54
C PRO A 91 -25.48 8.76 17.06
N GLU A 92 -26.25 9.41 17.92
CA GLU A 92 -27.52 8.88 18.38
C GLU A 92 -28.63 9.25 17.38
N LEU A 93 -29.45 8.27 17.01
CA LEU A 93 -30.65 8.47 16.18
C LEU A 93 -30.42 9.12 14.80
N MET A 94 -29.28 8.87 14.17
CA MET A 94 -28.99 9.37 12.83
C MET A 94 -29.00 8.22 11.82
N THR A 95 -29.70 8.43 10.71
CA THR A 95 -29.62 7.54 9.55
C THR A 95 -28.30 7.72 8.78
N CYS A 96 -28.02 6.79 7.88
CA CYS A 96 -26.86 6.90 6.99
C CYS A 96 -26.95 8.18 6.14
N GLU A 97 -28.14 8.53 5.66
CA GLU A 97 -28.39 9.75 4.89
C GLU A 97 -28.12 11.01 5.72
N ASP A 98 -28.56 11.04 7.00
CA ASP A 98 -28.30 12.16 7.90
C ASP A 98 -26.81 12.41 8.09
N ILE A 99 -26.03 11.31 8.25
CA ILE A 99 -24.57 11.42 8.36
C ILE A 99 -23.95 12.04 7.10
N VAL A 100 -24.35 11.60 5.91
CA VAL A 100 -23.87 12.16 4.66
C VAL A 100 -24.27 13.63 4.53
N ALA A 101 -25.50 13.98 4.93
CA ALA A 101 -26.04 15.33 4.89
C ALA A 101 -25.20 16.31 5.75
N THR A 102 -24.56 15.87 6.81
CA THR A 102 -23.63 16.71 7.61
C THR A 102 -22.48 17.27 6.77
N GLY A 103 -22.10 16.61 5.66
CA GLY A 103 -21.12 17.11 4.70
C GLY A 103 -21.50 18.43 4.04
N ARG A 104 -22.79 18.80 4.07
CA ARG A 104 -23.28 20.06 3.50
C ARG A 104 -23.28 21.23 4.48
N TYR A 105 -23.01 21.01 5.79
CA TYR A 105 -23.02 22.06 6.81
C TYR A 105 -22.12 23.27 6.47
N PRO A 106 -20.94 23.14 5.83
CA PRO A 106 -20.15 24.31 5.43
C PRO A 106 -20.88 25.25 4.45
N TYR A 107 -21.93 24.78 3.79
CA TYR A 107 -22.70 25.53 2.79
C TYR A 107 -24.03 26.07 3.31
N THR A 108 -24.50 25.54 4.44
CA THR A 108 -25.76 25.97 5.06
C THR A 108 -25.61 27.32 5.80
N GLY A 109 -26.75 27.95 6.05
CA GLY A 109 -26.84 29.12 6.94
C GLY A 109 -26.79 28.71 8.42
N THR A 110 -27.05 29.70 9.31
CA THR A 110 -27.01 29.53 10.78
C THR A 110 -27.95 28.44 11.30
N LEU A 111 -29.05 28.18 10.61
CA LEU A 111 -30.04 27.18 11.00
C LEU A 111 -29.71 25.76 10.50
N GLY A 112 -28.66 25.58 9.71
CA GLY A 112 -28.25 24.25 9.21
C GLY A 112 -29.25 23.59 8.26
N ILE A 113 -30.23 24.33 7.69
CA ILE A 113 -31.26 23.80 6.80
C ILE A 113 -30.65 23.55 5.42
N LEU A 114 -30.81 22.31 4.92
CA LEU A 114 -30.37 21.92 3.58
C LEU A 114 -31.42 22.33 2.54
N SER A 115 -30.92 22.82 1.39
CA SER A 115 -31.75 23.09 0.19
C SER A 115 -32.01 21.79 -0.59
N GLU A 116 -32.93 21.81 -1.55
CA GLU A 116 -33.12 20.69 -2.49
C GLU A 116 -31.83 20.32 -3.23
N GLY A 117 -31.04 21.32 -3.66
CA GLY A 117 -29.75 21.08 -4.30
C GLY A 117 -28.70 20.46 -3.37
N ASP A 118 -28.79 20.67 -2.05
CA ASP A 118 -27.93 19.97 -1.09
C ASP A 118 -28.33 18.49 -0.98
N TRP A 119 -29.63 18.20 -0.97
CA TRP A 119 -30.12 16.80 -0.94
C TRP A 119 -29.77 16.05 -2.23
N GLU A 120 -29.80 16.67 -3.40
CA GLU A 120 -29.32 16.08 -4.65
C GLU A 120 -27.83 15.66 -4.53
N LYS A 121 -27.00 16.52 -3.92
CA LYS A 121 -25.59 16.22 -3.68
C LYS A 121 -25.37 15.09 -2.68
N VAL A 122 -26.20 15.01 -1.63
CA VAL A 122 -26.23 13.91 -0.68
C VAL A 122 -26.48 12.58 -1.40
N HIS A 123 -27.57 12.53 -2.20
CA HIS A 123 -27.92 11.30 -2.93
C HIS A 123 -26.85 10.91 -3.95
N LYS A 124 -26.33 11.88 -4.71
CA LYS A 124 -25.25 11.64 -5.66
C LYS A 124 -23.99 11.09 -4.99
N ALA A 125 -23.61 11.63 -3.83
CA ALA A 125 -22.47 11.12 -3.07
C ALA A 125 -22.71 9.69 -2.56
N MET A 126 -23.93 9.39 -2.10
CA MET A 126 -24.32 8.03 -1.69
C MET A 126 -24.35 7.05 -2.85
N GLU A 127 -24.78 7.47 -4.03
CA GLU A 127 -24.74 6.67 -5.26
C GLU A 127 -23.30 6.31 -5.65
N MET A 128 -22.38 7.27 -5.60
CA MET A 128 -20.96 7.05 -5.92
C MET A 128 -20.30 5.98 -5.07
N VAL A 129 -20.74 5.81 -3.83
CA VAL A 129 -20.22 4.80 -2.90
C VAL A 129 -21.14 3.57 -2.76
N HIS A 130 -22.16 3.45 -3.62
CA HIS A 130 -23.14 2.36 -3.59
C HIS A 130 -23.82 2.20 -2.21
N ALA A 131 -24.31 3.29 -1.65
CA ALA A 131 -24.91 3.34 -0.31
C ALA A 131 -26.39 3.71 -0.28
N LEU A 132 -27.05 3.93 -1.43
CA LEU A 132 -28.46 4.31 -1.49
C LEU A 132 -29.40 3.25 -0.90
N ASP A 133 -29.10 1.96 -1.07
CA ASP A 133 -29.95 0.84 -0.63
C ASP A 133 -30.14 0.77 0.89
N PHE A 134 -29.28 1.44 1.64
CA PHE A 134 -29.33 1.46 3.11
C PHE A 134 -29.30 2.86 3.70
N LYS A 135 -29.71 3.86 2.92
CA LYS A 135 -29.69 5.26 3.33
C LYS A 135 -30.51 5.56 4.60
N ASP A 136 -31.65 4.88 4.77
CA ASP A 136 -32.57 5.07 5.87
C ASP A 136 -32.22 4.22 7.11
N ARG A 137 -31.16 3.40 7.05
CA ARG A 137 -30.72 2.60 8.21
C ARG A 137 -30.03 3.47 9.24
N ASP A 138 -30.18 3.08 10.51
CA ASP A 138 -29.39 3.66 11.59
C ASP A 138 -27.89 3.43 11.34
N PHE A 139 -27.10 4.50 11.42
CA PHE A 139 -25.66 4.46 11.19
C PHE A 139 -24.92 3.54 12.16
N THR A 140 -25.47 3.32 13.38
CA THR A 140 -24.85 2.45 14.37
C THR A 140 -25.07 0.96 14.10
N GLU A 141 -26.07 0.61 13.27
CA GLU A 141 -26.48 -0.77 12.98
C GLU A 141 -25.87 -1.33 11.68
N ILE A 142 -25.09 -0.55 10.94
CA ILE A 142 -24.46 -0.99 9.71
C ILE A 142 -23.06 -1.59 9.97
N SER A 143 -22.57 -2.40 9.00
CA SER A 143 -21.23 -3.01 9.07
C SER A 143 -20.12 -1.95 8.98
N ASP A 144 -18.90 -2.29 9.44
CA ASP A 144 -17.76 -1.38 9.36
C ASP A 144 -17.45 -0.95 7.91
N GLY A 145 -17.59 -1.86 6.93
CA GLY A 145 -17.43 -1.52 5.52
C GLY A 145 -18.52 -0.58 5.00
N GLN A 146 -19.77 -0.76 5.41
CA GLN A 146 -20.85 0.18 5.09
C GLN A 146 -20.62 1.54 5.75
N ARG A 147 -20.17 1.53 7.01
CA ARG A 147 -19.82 2.77 7.75
C ARG A 147 -18.73 3.57 7.03
N GLN A 148 -17.68 2.90 6.58
CA GLN A 148 -16.60 3.56 5.85
C GLN A 148 -17.11 4.20 4.53
N ARG A 149 -18.02 3.53 3.81
CA ARG A 149 -18.66 4.09 2.62
C ARG A 149 -19.49 5.34 2.94
N ILE A 150 -20.25 5.34 4.03
CA ILE A 150 -21.02 6.51 4.47
C ILE A 150 -20.10 7.66 4.85
N LEU A 151 -18.99 7.43 5.56
CA LEU A 151 -18.02 8.47 5.90
C LEU A 151 -17.32 9.03 4.65
N LEU A 152 -17.04 8.18 3.66
CA LEU A 152 -16.52 8.63 2.36
C LEU A 152 -17.59 9.45 1.61
N ALA A 153 -18.85 8.99 1.56
CA ALA A 153 -19.95 9.75 0.96
C ALA A 153 -20.11 11.14 1.59
N ARG A 154 -20.01 11.23 2.92
CA ARG A 154 -20.01 12.51 3.64
C ARG A 154 -18.91 13.44 3.16
N ALA A 155 -17.68 12.90 3.01
CA ALA A 155 -16.56 13.67 2.51
C ALA A 155 -16.75 14.11 1.04
N ILE A 156 -17.27 13.24 0.17
CA ILE A 156 -17.58 13.54 -1.23
C ILE A 156 -18.68 14.59 -1.33
N CYS A 157 -19.75 14.47 -0.53
CA CYS A 157 -20.89 15.37 -0.48
C CYS A 157 -20.47 16.81 -0.13
N GLN A 158 -19.36 16.98 0.58
CA GLN A 158 -18.77 18.27 0.88
C GLN A 158 -18.17 18.96 -0.36
N GLU A 159 -18.01 18.25 -1.49
CA GLU A 159 -17.36 18.74 -2.74
C GLU A 159 -15.98 19.35 -2.48
N PRO A 160 -15.08 18.62 -1.80
CA PRO A 160 -13.80 19.17 -1.38
C PRO A 160 -12.81 19.26 -2.54
N GLU A 161 -11.90 20.22 -2.44
CA GLU A 161 -10.74 20.32 -3.33
C GLU A 161 -9.59 19.42 -2.86
N VAL A 162 -9.55 19.07 -1.56
CA VAL A 162 -8.64 18.08 -0.98
C VAL A 162 -9.36 17.16 0.02
N ILE A 163 -9.07 15.86 -0.03
CA ILE A 163 -9.53 14.88 0.95
C ILE A 163 -8.34 14.34 1.71
N VAL A 164 -8.44 14.36 3.04
CA VAL A 164 -7.46 13.77 3.93
C VAL A 164 -8.07 12.53 4.59
N LEU A 165 -7.40 11.37 4.43
CA LEU A 165 -7.89 10.09 4.96
C LEU A 165 -6.83 9.45 5.85
N ASP A 166 -7.23 9.12 7.08
CA ASP A 166 -6.37 8.37 7.99
C ASP A 166 -6.76 6.89 7.97
N GLU A 167 -5.87 6.05 7.43
CA GLU A 167 -6.04 4.59 7.28
C GLU A 167 -7.40 4.17 6.69
N PRO A 168 -7.81 4.69 5.53
CA PRO A 168 -9.15 4.49 4.99
C PRO A 168 -9.48 3.04 4.63
N THR A 169 -8.48 2.18 4.50
CA THR A 169 -8.62 0.76 4.15
C THR A 169 -8.70 -0.16 5.38
N SER A 170 -8.51 0.38 6.59
CA SER A 170 -8.57 -0.39 7.82
C SER A 170 -9.96 -1.01 8.02
N PHE A 171 -9.99 -2.27 8.46
CA PHE A 171 -11.22 -3.05 8.70
C PHE A 171 -12.07 -3.35 7.46
N LEU A 172 -11.60 -3.02 6.25
CA LEU A 172 -12.27 -3.38 5.01
C LEU A 172 -11.77 -4.73 4.49
N ASP A 173 -12.68 -5.51 3.90
CA ASP A 173 -12.28 -6.64 3.08
C ASP A 173 -11.68 -6.18 1.73
N ILE A 174 -11.09 -7.12 1.00
CA ILE A 174 -10.37 -6.84 -0.26
C ILE A 174 -11.27 -6.11 -1.27
N ARG A 175 -12.53 -6.52 -1.40
CA ARG A 175 -13.46 -5.91 -2.35
C ARG A 175 -13.70 -4.44 -2.01
N HIS A 176 -14.03 -4.14 -0.76
CA HIS A 176 -14.32 -2.78 -0.32
C HIS A 176 -13.08 -1.88 -0.34
N LYS A 177 -11.87 -2.43 -0.08
CA LYS A 177 -10.61 -1.68 -0.26
C LYS A 177 -10.43 -1.22 -1.71
N LEU A 178 -10.62 -2.13 -2.68
CA LEU A 178 -10.49 -1.82 -4.09
C LEU A 178 -11.55 -0.82 -4.57
N GLU A 179 -12.81 -0.98 -4.13
CA GLU A 179 -13.90 -0.05 -4.43
C GLU A 179 -13.57 1.37 -3.92
N LEU A 180 -13.14 1.50 -2.66
CA LEU A 180 -12.75 2.79 -2.07
C LEU A 180 -11.62 3.45 -2.84
N LEU A 181 -10.54 2.73 -3.12
CA LEU A 181 -9.39 3.27 -3.85
C LEU A 181 -9.77 3.65 -5.29
N SER A 182 -10.65 2.89 -5.93
CA SER A 182 -11.18 3.21 -7.26
C SER A 182 -11.97 4.52 -7.26
N ILE A 183 -12.81 4.75 -6.24
CA ILE A 183 -13.56 6.00 -6.08
C ILE A 183 -12.59 7.18 -5.90
N LEU A 184 -11.59 7.04 -5.02
CA LEU A 184 -10.58 8.09 -4.81
C LEU A 184 -9.82 8.40 -6.11
N LYS A 185 -9.38 7.36 -6.86
CA LYS A 185 -8.69 7.57 -8.14
C LYS A 185 -9.58 8.27 -9.17
N LYS A 186 -10.88 7.93 -9.22
CA LYS A 186 -11.86 8.62 -10.07
C LYS A 186 -11.99 10.10 -9.70
N MET A 187 -12.08 10.44 -8.42
CA MET A 187 -12.13 11.83 -7.95
C MET A 187 -10.87 12.62 -8.35
N VAL A 188 -9.71 12.00 -8.24
CA VAL A 188 -8.43 12.59 -8.64
C VAL A 188 -8.41 12.89 -10.15
N LEU A 189 -8.82 11.92 -10.98
CA LEU A 189 -8.74 12.01 -12.43
C LEU A 189 -9.84 12.91 -13.02
N GLU A 190 -11.08 12.82 -12.51
CA GLU A 190 -12.24 13.51 -13.11
C GLU A 190 -12.51 14.88 -12.46
N HIS A 191 -12.23 15.02 -11.16
CA HIS A 191 -12.52 16.25 -10.42
C HIS A 191 -11.27 17.02 -10.00
N HIS A 192 -10.06 16.50 -10.33
CA HIS A 192 -8.77 17.08 -9.91
C HIS A 192 -8.67 17.28 -8.40
N THR A 193 -9.37 16.43 -7.62
CA THR A 193 -9.30 16.45 -6.16
C THR A 193 -7.91 16.00 -5.72
N ALA A 194 -7.27 16.75 -4.82
CA ALA A 194 -6.06 16.32 -4.16
C ALA A 194 -6.39 15.26 -3.09
N VAL A 195 -5.60 14.21 -2.96
CA VAL A 195 -5.80 13.18 -1.93
C VAL A 195 -4.54 13.02 -1.10
N LEU A 196 -4.68 13.17 0.21
CA LEU A 196 -3.63 12.87 1.18
C LEU A 196 -4.11 11.75 2.09
N MET A 197 -3.40 10.64 2.16
CA MET A 197 -3.83 9.53 3.01
C MET A 197 -2.67 8.82 3.70
N SER A 198 -2.97 8.11 4.79
CA SER A 198 -2.08 7.12 5.36
C SER A 198 -2.53 5.72 4.96
N LEU A 199 -1.60 4.84 4.63
CA LEU A 199 -1.87 3.43 4.34
C LEU A 199 -0.88 2.53 5.07
N HIS A 200 -1.36 1.36 5.48
CA HIS A 200 -0.53 0.28 6.02
C HIS A 200 -0.18 -0.80 4.99
N GLU A 201 -1.06 -0.98 4.01
CA GLU A 201 -0.87 -1.94 2.93
C GLU A 201 0.10 -1.39 1.89
N LEU A 202 1.34 -1.89 1.90
CA LEU A 202 2.41 -1.43 1.01
C LEU A 202 2.08 -1.65 -0.46
N ASP A 203 1.45 -2.78 -0.78
CA ASP A 203 1.04 -3.12 -2.14
C ASP A 203 -0.02 -2.17 -2.69
N LEU A 204 -0.95 -1.69 -1.85
CA LEU A 204 -1.94 -0.69 -2.23
C LEU A 204 -1.31 0.69 -2.35
N ALA A 205 -0.45 1.07 -1.40
CA ALA A 205 0.26 2.33 -1.44
C ALA A 205 1.13 2.46 -2.71
N GLN A 206 1.87 1.41 -3.07
CA GLN A 206 2.68 1.36 -4.28
C GLN A 206 1.86 1.57 -5.57
N LYS A 207 0.61 1.02 -5.60
CA LYS A 207 -0.22 1.02 -6.81
C LYS A 207 -1.06 2.27 -7.02
N ILE A 208 -1.38 3.00 -5.93
CA ILE A 208 -2.32 4.11 -6.03
C ILE A 208 -1.66 5.47 -5.96
N SER A 209 -0.50 5.59 -5.31
CA SER A 209 0.13 6.87 -5.00
C SER A 209 0.84 7.46 -6.21
N ASP A 210 0.78 8.78 -6.35
CA ASP A 210 1.64 9.53 -7.27
C ASP A 210 2.95 9.90 -6.55
N ASN A 211 2.87 10.19 -5.23
CA ASN A 211 4.02 10.40 -4.36
C ASN A 211 3.82 9.74 -2.98
N VAL A 212 4.91 9.47 -2.30
CA VAL A 212 4.92 8.80 -1.00
C VAL A 212 5.82 9.54 -0.02
N ILE A 213 5.34 9.72 1.21
CA ILE A 213 6.10 10.23 2.35
C ILE A 213 6.38 9.08 3.32
N CYS A 214 7.64 8.87 3.63
CA CYS A 214 8.08 7.85 4.59
C CYS A 214 8.34 8.50 5.95
N VAL A 215 7.57 8.09 6.96
CA VAL A 215 7.67 8.59 8.33
C VAL A 215 8.42 7.56 9.16
N HIS A 216 9.56 7.96 9.73
CA HIS A 216 10.38 7.10 10.59
C HIS A 216 11.01 7.89 11.73
N GLY A 217 10.86 7.37 12.95
CA GLY A 217 11.36 8.07 14.13
C GLY A 217 10.65 9.41 14.33
N ASP A 218 11.42 10.50 14.37
CA ASP A 218 10.97 11.86 14.65
C ASP A 218 10.97 12.78 13.42
N ARG A 219 11.03 12.22 12.22
CA ARG A 219 11.17 12.97 10.96
C ARG A 219 10.52 12.30 9.76
N ILE A 220 10.40 13.07 8.69
CA ILE A 220 10.23 12.53 7.34
C ILE A 220 11.59 12.03 6.86
N GLU A 221 11.71 10.74 6.59
CA GLU A 221 12.96 10.14 6.19
C GLU A 221 13.17 10.23 4.68
N LYS A 222 12.10 10.00 3.91
CA LYS A 222 12.15 10.06 2.46
C LYS A 222 10.83 10.57 1.89
N TYR A 223 10.91 11.28 0.77
CA TYR A 223 9.79 11.71 -0.08
C TYR A 223 10.17 11.39 -1.52
N GLY A 224 9.29 10.73 -2.27
CA GLY A 224 9.56 10.39 -3.67
C GLY A 224 8.41 9.64 -4.33
N THR A 225 8.64 9.22 -5.57
CA THR A 225 7.69 8.39 -6.31
C THR A 225 7.64 6.96 -5.75
N PRO A 226 6.58 6.19 -6.05
CA PRO A 226 6.52 4.79 -5.65
C PRO A 226 7.75 3.99 -6.10
N GLU A 227 8.27 4.23 -7.31
CA GLU A 227 9.43 3.53 -7.86
C GLU A 227 10.71 3.80 -7.07
N GLU A 228 10.84 5.00 -6.51
CA GLU A 228 11.99 5.39 -5.67
C GLU A 228 11.90 4.84 -4.24
N ILE A 229 10.68 4.63 -3.74
CA ILE A 229 10.41 4.26 -2.34
C ILE A 229 10.30 2.74 -2.17
N PHE A 230 9.53 2.06 -3.02
CA PHE A 230 9.20 0.64 -2.83
C PHE A 230 10.30 -0.29 -3.33
N THR A 231 11.54 -0.06 -2.90
CA THR A 231 12.67 -0.97 -3.09
C THR A 231 12.79 -1.94 -1.91
N SER A 232 13.25 -3.16 -2.16
CA SER A 232 13.41 -4.17 -1.10
C SER A 232 14.29 -3.66 0.04
N GLU A 233 15.42 -3.03 -0.28
CA GLU A 233 16.37 -2.51 0.70
C GLU A 233 15.76 -1.41 1.58
N TYR A 234 15.09 -0.43 0.95
CA TYR A 234 14.54 0.70 1.68
C TYR A 234 13.35 0.29 2.57
N ILE A 235 12.46 -0.58 2.07
CA ILE A 235 11.33 -1.09 2.86
C ILE A 235 11.83 -1.92 4.05
N HIS A 236 12.88 -2.74 3.88
CA HIS A 236 13.52 -3.44 4.99
C HIS A 236 14.01 -2.47 6.08
N HIS A 237 14.71 -1.40 5.67
CA HIS A 237 15.19 -0.37 6.58
C HIS A 237 14.03 0.33 7.29
N LEU A 238 13.05 0.87 6.53
CA LEU A 238 11.93 1.66 7.05
C LEU A 238 11.10 0.91 8.11
N TYR A 239 10.87 -0.38 7.90
CA TYR A 239 10.04 -1.21 8.79
C TYR A 239 10.85 -2.06 9.77
N GLY A 240 12.19 -1.99 9.72
CA GLY A 240 13.06 -2.79 10.57
C GLY A 240 12.87 -4.30 10.37
N ILE A 241 12.64 -4.75 9.12
CA ILE A 241 12.39 -6.15 8.80
C ILE A 241 13.68 -6.94 9.06
N THR A 242 13.64 -7.87 10.01
CA THR A 242 14.78 -8.75 10.34
C THR A 242 14.60 -10.17 9.82
N THR A 243 13.37 -10.56 9.49
CA THR A 243 13.02 -11.89 8.98
C THR A 243 12.07 -11.74 7.80
N GLY A 244 12.36 -12.46 6.71
CA GLY A 244 11.61 -12.31 5.47
C GLY A 244 12.16 -11.22 4.58
N SER A 245 11.45 -10.92 3.50
CA SER A 245 11.82 -9.91 2.51
C SER A 245 10.60 -9.22 1.92
N TYR A 246 10.80 -7.99 1.42
CA TYR A 246 9.84 -7.31 0.58
C TYR A 246 10.21 -7.54 -0.89
N ASN A 247 9.29 -8.10 -1.65
CA ASN A 247 9.45 -8.27 -3.10
C ASN A 247 8.91 -7.03 -3.79
N ALA A 248 9.82 -6.19 -4.31
CA ALA A 248 9.47 -4.92 -4.96
C ALA A 248 8.70 -5.14 -6.28
N SER A 249 8.99 -6.22 -7.01
CA SER A 249 8.34 -6.55 -8.30
C SER A 249 6.86 -6.90 -8.14
N PHE A 250 6.50 -7.56 -7.03
CA PHE A 250 5.12 -7.97 -6.74
C PHE A 250 4.43 -7.09 -5.68
N GLY A 251 5.18 -6.22 -5.00
CA GLY A 251 4.66 -5.38 -3.92
C GLY A 251 4.23 -6.17 -2.69
N CYS A 252 4.79 -7.35 -2.43
CA CYS A 252 4.38 -8.24 -1.36
C CYS A 252 5.54 -8.68 -0.47
N LEU A 253 5.18 -9.20 0.72
CA LEU A 253 6.13 -9.77 1.66
C LEU A 253 6.29 -11.28 1.42
N GLU A 254 7.52 -11.76 1.48
CA GLU A 254 7.85 -13.18 1.53
C GLU A 254 8.45 -13.54 2.91
N MET A 255 8.13 -14.73 3.39
CA MET A 255 8.70 -15.23 4.64
C MET A 255 10.20 -15.54 4.46
N GLY A 256 10.96 -15.62 5.55
CA GLY A 256 12.38 -15.96 5.47
C GLY A 256 12.63 -17.40 5.02
N ALA A 257 13.81 -17.63 4.44
CA ALA A 257 14.27 -18.96 4.05
C ALA A 257 14.35 -19.89 5.28
N PRO A 258 13.96 -21.18 5.15
CA PRO A 258 14.16 -22.16 6.21
C PRO A 258 15.64 -22.34 6.52
N ALA A 259 15.98 -22.44 7.82
CA ALA A 259 17.35 -22.66 8.27
C ALA A 259 17.76 -24.13 8.12
N GLY A 260 19.04 -24.37 7.85
CA GLY A 260 19.63 -25.71 7.82
C GLY A 260 20.29 -26.06 6.48
N LYS A 261 20.81 -27.28 6.38
CA LYS A 261 21.41 -27.77 5.15
C LYS A 261 20.30 -28.03 4.10
N PRO A 262 20.46 -27.57 2.85
CA PRO A 262 19.49 -27.84 1.79
C PRO A 262 19.24 -29.35 1.60
N GLN A 263 17.97 -29.71 1.47
CA GLN A 263 17.53 -31.09 1.29
C GLN A 263 16.95 -31.33 -0.09
N VAL A 264 16.43 -30.29 -0.72
CA VAL A 264 15.74 -30.35 -2.01
C VAL A 264 16.40 -29.40 -3.00
N PHE A 265 16.61 -29.86 -4.23
CA PHE A 265 16.98 -29.03 -5.35
C PHE A 265 15.74 -28.80 -6.24
N VAL A 266 15.39 -27.56 -6.54
CA VAL A 266 14.22 -27.22 -7.33
C VAL A 266 14.64 -26.61 -8.66
N ILE A 267 14.26 -27.27 -9.76
CA ILE A 267 14.41 -26.77 -11.13
C ILE A 267 13.14 -25.98 -11.45
N GLY A 268 13.20 -24.65 -11.23
CA GLY A 268 12.10 -23.70 -11.44
C GLY A 268 12.13 -23.06 -12.81
N GLY A 269 11.23 -22.12 -13.03
CA GLY A 269 11.13 -21.26 -14.20
C GLY A 269 9.69 -20.98 -14.60
N ASN A 270 9.48 -19.80 -15.24
CA ASN A 270 8.18 -19.35 -15.73
C ASN A 270 7.09 -19.24 -14.64
N GLY A 271 7.45 -18.85 -13.41
CA GLY A 271 6.53 -18.74 -12.28
C GLY A 271 6.09 -20.06 -11.66
N ARG A 272 6.52 -21.22 -12.20
CA ARG A 272 6.07 -22.52 -11.72
C ARG A 272 6.80 -23.01 -10.47
N GLY A 273 7.97 -22.48 -10.20
CA GLY A 273 8.71 -22.77 -8.97
C GLY A 273 8.08 -22.14 -7.73
N ILE A 274 7.42 -20.98 -7.84
CA ILE A 274 6.85 -20.21 -6.72
C ILE A 274 5.96 -21.07 -5.79
N PRO A 275 4.98 -21.85 -6.27
CA PRO A 275 4.15 -22.70 -5.41
C PRO A 275 4.99 -23.72 -4.62
N VAL A 276 6.00 -24.31 -5.25
CA VAL A 276 6.92 -25.30 -4.63
C VAL A 276 7.81 -24.65 -3.59
N TYR A 277 8.39 -23.48 -3.89
CA TYR A 277 9.21 -22.74 -2.93
C TYR A 277 8.43 -22.41 -1.67
N ARG A 278 7.20 -21.88 -1.82
CA ARG A 278 6.31 -21.60 -0.68
C ARG A 278 5.86 -22.84 0.07
N LYS A 279 5.69 -24.00 -0.63
CA LYS A 279 5.36 -25.28 0.00
C LYS A 279 6.54 -25.77 0.86
N LEU A 280 7.76 -25.73 0.33
CA LEU A 280 8.98 -26.11 1.05
C LEU A 280 9.24 -25.19 2.25
N GLN A 281 9.07 -23.87 2.04
CA GLN A 281 9.20 -22.89 3.12
C GLN A 281 8.21 -23.16 4.25
N ARG A 282 6.92 -23.41 3.96
CA ARG A 282 5.91 -23.77 4.98
C ARG A 282 6.22 -25.08 5.70
N ALA A 283 6.86 -26.01 5.02
CA ALA A 283 7.29 -27.27 5.61
C ALA A 283 8.61 -27.15 6.42
N GLY A 284 9.26 -25.98 6.42
CA GLY A 284 10.55 -25.79 7.07
C GLY A 284 11.70 -26.53 6.39
N ILE A 285 11.56 -26.87 5.09
CA ILE A 285 12.54 -27.64 4.33
C ILE A 285 13.45 -26.69 3.54
N PRO A 286 14.75 -26.58 3.90
CA PRO A 286 15.70 -25.78 3.15
C PRO A 286 15.93 -26.36 1.75
N PHE A 287 15.97 -25.50 0.74
CA PHE A 287 16.13 -25.91 -0.66
C PHE A 287 17.08 -24.98 -1.43
N ILE A 288 17.55 -25.46 -2.57
CA ILE A 288 18.30 -24.72 -3.57
C ILE A 288 17.42 -24.57 -4.79
N ALA A 289 17.42 -23.42 -5.43
CA ALA A 289 16.73 -23.17 -6.68
C ALA A 289 17.74 -22.91 -7.82
N GLY A 290 17.54 -23.51 -8.98
CA GLY A 290 18.43 -23.28 -10.12
C GLY A 290 18.19 -24.23 -11.31
N VAL A 291 18.75 -23.97 -12.52
CA VAL A 291 19.32 -22.69 -12.90
C VAL A 291 18.18 -21.81 -13.40
N ILE A 292 18.02 -20.64 -12.86
CA ILE A 292 16.91 -19.71 -13.14
C ILE A 292 17.50 -18.43 -13.73
N HIS A 293 16.89 -17.86 -14.78
CA HIS A 293 17.32 -16.53 -15.24
C HIS A 293 16.92 -15.44 -14.25
N SER A 294 17.76 -14.42 -14.10
CA SER A 294 17.52 -13.33 -13.14
C SER A 294 16.31 -12.45 -13.48
N ASN A 295 15.77 -12.56 -14.70
CA ASN A 295 14.51 -11.94 -15.12
C ASN A 295 13.30 -12.89 -15.11
N ASP A 296 13.44 -14.12 -14.60
CA ASP A 296 12.32 -15.04 -14.45
C ASP A 296 11.44 -14.66 -13.26
N LEU A 297 10.15 -14.89 -13.37
CA LEU A 297 9.18 -14.64 -12.27
C LEU A 297 9.51 -15.41 -10.99
N ASP A 298 10.15 -16.56 -11.11
CA ASP A 298 10.58 -17.38 -9.98
C ASP A 298 11.77 -16.79 -9.21
N TYR A 299 12.58 -15.94 -9.86
CA TYR A 299 13.88 -15.51 -9.34
C TYR A 299 13.79 -14.75 -8.01
N ASP A 300 12.99 -13.69 -7.95
CA ASP A 300 12.86 -12.88 -6.73
C ASP A 300 12.31 -13.68 -5.55
N VAL A 301 11.35 -14.57 -5.81
CA VAL A 301 10.78 -15.44 -4.77
C VAL A 301 11.79 -16.52 -4.34
N ALA A 302 12.53 -17.10 -5.28
CA ALA A 302 13.61 -18.03 -4.96
C ALA A 302 14.68 -17.37 -4.09
N LYS A 303 15.08 -16.14 -4.44
CA LYS A 303 16.06 -15.34 -3.68
C LYS A 303 15.64 -15.08 -2.24
N ALA A 304 14.33 -14.95 -2.01
CA ALA A 304 13.77 -14.75 -0.67
C ALA A 304 13.67 -16.05 0.15
N LEU A 305 13.33 -17.17 -0.51
CA LEU A 305 12.92 -18.40 0.18
C LEU A 305 13.94 -19.54 0.10
N ALA A 306 14.84 -19.56 -0.89
CA ALA A 306 15.86 -20.59 -1.02
C ALA A 306 17.08 -20.30 -0.15
N ALA A 307 17.77 -21.33 0.28
CA ALA A 307 19.07 -21.21 0.95
C ALA A 307 20.16 -20.71 -0.02
N GLU A 308 20.05 -21.10 -1.29
CA GLU A 308 20.91 -20.62 -2.38
C GLU A 308 20.14 -20.64 -3.70
N VAL A 309 20.46 -19.68 -4.57
CA VAL A 309 19.91 -19.60 -5.93
C VAL A 309 21.06 -19.59 -6.93
N ILE A 310 20.99 -20.46 -7.92
CA ILE A 310 21.90 -20.46 -9.06
C ILE A 310 21.16 -19.77 -10.20
N SER A 311 21.68 -18.62 -10.63
CA SER A 311 21.02 -17.80 -11.65
C SER A 311 21.91 -17.55 -12.85
N GLU A 312 21.26 -17.39 -13.99
CA GLU A 312 21.88 -16.96 -15.24
C GLU A 312 21.45 -15.54 -15.57
N GLU A 313 22.23 -14.86 -16.41
CA GLU A 313 21.90 -13.53 -16.90
C GLU A 313 20.65 -13.54 -17.79
N PRO A 314 19.89 -12.42 -17.85
CA PRO A 314 18.68 -12.33 -18.66
C PRO A 314 18.95 -12.65 -20.13
N PHE A 315 18.12 -13.55 -20.68
CA PHE A 315 18.13 -13.91 -22.11
C PHE A 315 19.38 -14.66 -22.61
N GLU A 316 20.35 -14.95 -21.73
CA GLU A 316 21.52 -15.78 -22.08
C GLU A 316 21.22 -17.27 -21.98
N ALA A 317 21.96 -18.08 -22.69
CA ALA A 317 21.88 -19.53 -22.52
C ALA A 317 22.55 -19.92 -21.20
N VAL A 318 21.96 -20.90 -20.48
CA VAL A 318 22.59 -21.43 -19.25
C VAL A 318 24.00 -21.89 -19.55
N THR A 319 24.97 -21.30 -18.86
CA THR A 319 26.40 -21.56 -19.01
C THR A 319 26.80 -22.90 -18.43
N GLU A 320 27.89 -23.49 -18.93
CA GLU A 320 28.42 -24.74 -18.39
C GLU A 320 28.86 -24.59 -16.92
N GLU A 321 29.41 -23.44 -16.56
CA GLU A 321 29.82 -23.13 -15.17
C GLU A 321 28.63 -23.21 -14.20
N HIS A 322 27.51 -22.55 -14.54
CA HIS A 322 26.30 -22.60 -13.69
C HIS A 322 25.67 -23.98 -13.66
N LEU A 323 25.75 -24.71 -14.78
CA LEU A 323 25.24 -26.08 -14.85
C LEU A 323 26.06 -27.04 -13.98
N GLU A 324 27.40 -27.01 -14.05
CA GLU A 324 28.28 -27.81 -13.19
C GLU A 324 28.11 -27.47 -11.70
N LYS A 325 27.97 -26.17 -11.38
CA LYS A 325 27.64 -25.73 -10.02
C LYS A 325 26.31 -26.34 -9.55
N ALA A 326 25.29 -26.29 -10.39
CA ALA A 326 23.97 -26.86 -10.09
C ALA A 326 24.03 -28.39 -9.88
N GLU A 327 24.76 -29.12 -10.73
CA GLU A 327 24.94 -30.56 -10.60
C GLU A 327 25.62 -30.93 -9.26
N LYS A 328 26.67 -30.20 -8.89
CA LYS A 328 27.37 -30.43 -7.62
C LYS A 328 26.48 -30.18 -6.41
N MET A 329 25.72 -29.09 -6.42
CA MET A 329 24.80 -28.79 -5.34
C MET A 329 23.61 -29.75 -5.26
N MET A 330 23.15 -30.24 -6.40
CA MET A 330 22.12 -31.27 -6.49
C MET A 330 22.58 -32.60 -5.91
N ASP A 331 23.87 -32.94 -6.01
CA ASP A 331 24.44 -34.16 -5.41
C ASP A 331 24.30 -34.17 -3.89
N ASP A 332 24.38 -33.01 -3.25
CA ASP A 332 24.22 -32.83 -1.81
C ASP A 332 22.75 -32.86 -1.33
N CYS A 333 21.80 -32.76 -2.24
CA CYS A 333 20.36 -32.81 -1.94
C CYS A 333 19.83 -34.25 -1.99
N ALA A 334 18.87 -34.55 -1.11
CA ALA A 334 18.19 -35.84 -1.07
C ALA A 334 17.18 -36.00 -2.23
N GLU A 335 16.59 -34.91 -2.66
CA GLU A 335 15.49 -34.89 -3.63
C GLU A 335 15.67 -33.76 -4.66
N VAL A 336 15.13 -34.00 -5.86
CA VAL A 336 15.05 -33.01 -6.94
C VAL A 336 13.61 -32.88 -7.40
N ILE A 337 13.10 -31.65 -7.44
CA ILE A 337 11.76 -31.35 -7.97
C ILE A 337 11.93 -30.54 -9.25
N CYS A 338 11.31 -30.98 -10.35
CA CYS A 338 11.28 -30.22 -11.59
C CYS A 338 9.87 -29.65 -11.81
N CYS A 339 9.76 -28.32 -11.80
CA CYS A 339 8.50 -27.60 -11.99
C CYS A 339 8.24 -27.23 -13.46
N VAL A 340 9.17 -27.51 -14.35
CA VAL A 340 9.12 -27.08 -15.76
C VAL A 340 8.83 -28.25 -16.67
N ASP A 341 7.76 -28.17 -17.47
CA ASP A 341 7.38 -29.22 -18.41
C ASP A 341 8.18 -29.17 -19.73
N LYS A 342 8.58 -27.96 -20.14
CA LYS A 342 9.27 -27.73 -21.41
C LYS A 342 10.46 -26.77 -21.21
N PHE A 343 11.57 -27.14 -21.79
CA PHE A 343 12.76 -26.32 -21.85
C PHE A 343 12.88 -25.67 -23.23
N GLY A 344 13.03 -24.34 -23.24
CA GLY A 344 13.30 -23.55 -24.45
C GLY A 344 14.78 -23.52 -24.78
N THR A 345 15.18 -22.63 -25.71
CA THR A 345 16.58 -22.53 -26.18
C THR A 345 17.51 -22.09 -25.04
N MET A 346 17.10 -21.08 -24.24
CA MET A 346 17.97 -20.47 -23.21
C MET A 346 18.17 -21.37 -22.00
N ASN A 347 17.14 -22.11 -21.58
CA ASN A 347 17.20 -23.02 -20.44
C ASN A 347 17.30 -24.51 -20.85
N ALA A 348 17.67 -24.78 -22.12
CA ALA A 348 17.75 -26.15 -22.66
C ALA A 348 18.73 -27.02 -21.84
N ALA A 349 19.79 -26.45 -21.32
CA ALA A 349 20.80 -27.13 -20.54
C ALA A 349 20.24 -27.71 -19.22
N ASN A 350 19.18 -27.15 -18.68
CA ASN A 350 18.50 -27.69 -17.46
C ASN A 350 17.94 -29.11 -17.67
N ARG A 351 17.77 -29.57 -18.92
CA ARG A 351 17.41 -30.98 -19.20
C ARG A 351 18.45 -31.92 -18.63
N ARG A 352 19.72 -31.56 -18.69
CA ARG A 352 20.82 -32.36 -18.14
C ARG A 352 20.66 -32.58 -16.63
N LEU A 353 20.18 -31.56 -15.89
CA LEU A 353 19.90 -31.68 -14.47
C LEU A 353 18.75 -32.68 -14.23
N VAL A 354 17.70 -32.62 -15.02
CA VAL A 354 16.57 -33.57 -14.93
C VAL A 354 17.00 -34.99 -15.24
N GLU A 355 17.83 -35.17 -16.26
CA GLU A 355 18.35 -36.50 -16.66
C GLU A 355 19.28 -37.06 -15.58
N LYS A 356 20.12 -36.24 -15.00
CA LYS A 356 20.98 -36.60 -13.84
C LYS A 356 20.11 -37.02 -12.65
N ALA A 357 19.11 -36.21 -12.28
CA ALA A 357 18.21 -36.52 -11.18
C ALA A 357 17.45 -37.86 -11.38
N LYS A 358 17.05 -38.16 -12.62
CA LYS A 358 16.43 -39.45 -12.96
C LYS A 358 17.40 -40.61 -12.77
N ARG A 359 18.62 -40.49 -13.29
CA ARG A 359 19.67 -41.56 -13.15
C ARG A 359 19.98 -41.81 -11.69
N ASP A 360 20.06 -40.77 -10.87
CA ASP A 360 20.41 -40.86 -9.48
C ASP A 360 19.21 -41.26 -8.57
N GLY A 361 18.03 -41.46 -9.16
CA GLY A 361 16.80 -41.83 -8.45
C GLY A 361 16.27 -40.74 -7.49
N LYS A 362 16.69 -39.49 -7.69
CA LYS A 362 16.33 -38.34 -6.84
C LYS A 362 15.14 -37.54 -7.35
N LEU A 363 14.74 -37.73 -8.63
CA LEU A 363 13.66 -36.94 -9.21
C LEU A 363 12.31 -37.33 -8.61
N LYS A 364 11.63 -36.37 -8.02
CA LYS A 364 10.23 -36.51 -7.60
C LYS A 364 9.30 -35.85 -8.63
N THR A 365 8.23 -36.53 -8.98
CA THR A 365 7.07 -35.93 -9.63
C THR A 365 6.14 -35.34 -8.58
N GLU A 366 5.66 -34.12 -8.82
CA GLU A 366 4.62 -33.53 -7.97
C GLU A 366 3.35 -34.37 -7.90
#